data_9f5018fecc23ec53043e4f911f3dcee4
#
_entry.id   9f5018fecc23ec53043e4f911f3dcee4
#
_cell.length_a   1.000
_cell.length_b   1.000
_cell.length_c   1.000
_cell.angle_alpha   90.00
_cell.angle_beta   90.00
_cell.angle_gamma   90.00
#
_symmetry.space_group_name_H-M   'P 1'
#
loop_
_entity.id
_entity.type
_entity.pdbx_description
1 polymer ?
#
loop_
_entity_poly.entity_id
_entity_poly.type
_entity_poly.pdbx_seq_one_letter_code
_entity_poly.pdbx_strand_id
1 'polypeptide(L)'
;MAFAANSAVAAPTPAPTKATATSNAACPVTPGVTPAGITLGWIGSKTGPAATTYLGSSEAAQLRVDQENAKGGINGRKLTLRVYDDASNSTTQISQAQKAIADGVFGLNANASTVSMWPTLKEANIPVTGFSNPAFGTDRNAFGVVGASTSSNPAISSTGLLEKLKSMGATKIALVNHISAGSVSTFNALQNLIQYVPGMSLALRIPDSPQGAHDATSEALRIKNSGADSVAYSGFIDGGISLAQALKQQGVTLKAMNIVGLSDPAILRTSGGALEGALGTTYGALPVGVNVRAMKTYASAMKAAGLNSYSPAAPLGYIGADLLIKGLKVAGKCPTRQSFIDNLRQVTNYDGAGMIPEKVSFMPGLFPNGNPPRCTWYSLAKGTDLIPDAQVTCGARYIDTSTGKVVLS
;
A
#
# COMPACT_ATOMS: atom_id res chain seq x y z
N MET A 1 -3.12 14.94 -97.03
CA MET A 1 -3.44 15.84 -95.92
C MET A 1 -3.12 15.11 -94.65
N ALA A 2 -1.98 15.42 -93.99
CA ALA A 2 -1.53 14.78 -92.79
C ALA A 2 -1.70 15.77 -91.60
N PHE A 3 -2.46 15.41 -90.63
CA PHE A 3 -2.62 16.17 -89.37
C PHE A 3 -1.53 15.75 -88.39
N ALA A 4 -0.69 16.74 -88.04
CA ALA A 4 0.29 16.56 -86.97
C ALA A 4 -0.40 16.79 -85.60
N ALA A 5 -0.28 15.82 -84.69
CA ALA A 5 -0.72 15.94 -83.31
C ALA A 5 0.41 16.51 -82.46
N ASN A 6 0.17 17.67 -81.81
CA ASN A 6 1.04 18.28 -80.85
C ASN A 6 0.81 17.65 -79.49
N SER A 7 1.83 16.97 -78.94
CA SER A 7 1.83 16.44 -77.52
C SER A 7 2.38 17.53 -76.59
N ALA A 8 1.53 18.07 -75.71
CA ALA A 8 1.94 18.96 -74.62
C ALA A 8 2.52 18.15 -73.47
N VAL A 9 3.77 18.41 -73.10
CA VAL A 9 4.44 17.85 -71.96
C VAL A 9 3.99 18.64 -70.73
N ALA A 10 3.33 17.97 -69.78
CA ALA A 10 2.94 18.54 -68.49
C ALA A 10 4.15 18.66 -67.57
N ALA A 11 4.31 19.84 -66.96
CA ALA A 11 5.35 20.10 -65.98
C ALA A 11 5.09 19.31 -64.66
N PRO A 12 6.12 18.84 -63.93
CA PRO A 12 5.94 18.10 -62.73
C PRO A 12 5.42 18.98 -61.56
N THR A 13 4.37 18.51 -60.91
CA THR A 13 3.79 19.12 -59.71
C THR A 13 4.79 18.99 -58.53
N PRO A 14 5.07 20.07 -57.77
CA PRO A 14 5.95 19.98 -56.61
C PRO A 14 5.33 19.11 -55.52
N ALA A 15 6.13 18.21 -54.97
CA ALA A 15 5.75 17.34 -53.84
C ALA A 15 5.36 18.14 -52.59
N PRO A 16 4.38 17.72 -51.79
CA PRO A 16 3.99 18.41 -50.59
C PRO A 16 5.13 18.35 -49.58
N THR A 17 5.69 19.49 -49.20
CA THR A 17 6.62 19.68 -48.10
C THR A 17 5.90 19.28 -46.82
N LYS A 18 6.35 18.19 -46.17
CA LYS A 18 5.98 17.86 -44.78
C LYS A 18 6.36 19.04 -43.88
N ALA A 19 5.38 19.82 -43.50
CA ALA A 19 5.52 20.79 -42.42
C ALA A 19 5.77 20.00 -41.12
N THR A 20 7.00 19.98 -40.63
CA THR A 20 7.36 19.60 -39.28
C THR A 20 6.79 20.68 -38.35
N ALA A 21 5.59 20.46 -37.87
CA ALA A 21 5.01 21.28 -36.82
C ALA A 21 5.74 20.96 -35.53
N THR A 22 6.84 21.64 -35.23
CA THR A 22 7.38 21.79 -33.89
C THR A 22 6.45 22.72 -33.12
N SER A 23 5.38 22.17 -32.55
CA SER A 23 4.56 22.91 -31.60
C SER A 23 5.37 23.09 -30.30
N ASN A 24 6.03 24.22 -30.15
CA ASN A 24 6.49 24.75 -28.88
C ASN A 24 5.28 25.24 -28.06
N ALA A 25 4.23 24.44 -27.93
CA ALA A 25 3.13 24.76 -27.06
C ALA A 25 3.64 24.70 -25.61
N ALA A 26 3.54 25.84 -24.93
CA ALA A 26 3.86 25.91 -23.48
C ALA A 26 2.99 24.89 -22.73
N CYS A 27 3.59 24.21 -21.74
CA CYS A 27 2.82 23.29 -20.91
C CYS A 27 1.67 24.03 -20.19
N PRO A 28 0.49 23.38 -20.05
CA PRO A 28 -0.60 23.98 -19.29
C PRO A 28 -0.18 24.22 -17.84
N VAL A 29 -0.66 25.32 -17.27
CA VAL A 29 -0.44 25.64 -15.86
C VAL A 29 -1.07 24.53 -15.00
N THR A 30 -0.27 23.92 -14.16
CA THR A 30 -0.70 22.81 -13.29
C THR A 30 -0.22 23.05 -11.87
N PRO A 31 -1.07 22.95 -10.82
CA PRO A 31 -0.64 23.09 -9.45
C PRO A 31 0.53 22.14 -9.15
N GLY A 32 1.54 22.67 -8.47
CA GLY A 32 2.74 21.93 -8.10
C GLY A 32 3.76 21.70 -9.21
N VAL A 33 3.53 22.17 -10.44
CA VAL A 33 4.47 22.03 -11.56
C VAL A 33 5.00 23.38 -11.98
N THR A 34 6.32 23.51 -12.00
CA THR A 34 7.05 24.67 -12.50
C THR A 34 8.06 24.24 -13.57
N PRO A 35 8.68 25.14 -14.32
CA PRO A 35 9.78 24.78 -15.22
C PRO A 35 10.95 24.07 -14.51
N ALA A 36 11.23 24.41 -13.25
CA ALA A 36 12.37 23.91 -12.48
C ALA A 36 12.03 22.73 -11.56
N GLY A 37 10.78 22.55 -11.14
CA GLY A 37 10.44 21.58 -10.11
C GLY A 37 9.00 21.11 -10.09
N ILE A 38 8.78 20.01 -9.37
CA ILE A 38 7.45 19.46 -9.06
C ILE A 38 7.36 19.25 -7.55
N THR A 39 6.32 19.86 -6.94
CA THR A 39 6.05 19.71 -5.50
C THR A 39 5.06 18.59 -5.27
N LEU A 40 5.48 17.58 -4.50
CA LEU A 40 4.69 16.46 -4.02
C LEU A 40 4.43 16.62 -2.52
N GLY A 41 3.47 15.87 -1.99
CA GLY A 41 3.26 15.80 -0.54
C GLY A 41 3.26 14.35 -0.05
N TRP A 42 3.62 14.18 1.20
CA TRP A 42 3.33 13.00 2.01
C TRP A 42 2.33 13.44 3.09
N ILE A 43 1.25 12.68 3.28
CA ILE A 43 0.26 12.91 4.33
C ILE A 43 0.03 11.64 5.12
N GLY A 44 0.07 11.75 6.46
CA GLY A 44 -0.12 10.57 7.28
C GLY A 44 0.15 10.80 8.76
N SER A 45 0.14 9.70 9.51
CA SER A 45 0.24 9.69 10.96
C SER A 45 1.70 9.61 11.43
N LYS A 46 2.39 10.75 11.41
CA LYS A 46 3.77 10.86 11.94
C LYS A 46 3.80 10.95 13.45
N THR A 47 2.76 11.52 14.05
CA THR A 47 2.53 11.59 15.49
C THR A 47 1.18 11.00 15.88
N GLY A 48 0.90 10.90 17.19
CA GLY A 48 -0.34 10.35 17.72
C GLY A 48 -0.33 8.82 17.86
N PRO A 49 -1.49 8.19 18.16
CA PRO A 49 -1.58 6.76 18.48
C PRO A 49 -1.10 5.80 17.40
N ALA A 50 -1.10 6.21 16.13
CA ALA A 50 -0.65 5.38 15.02
C ALA A 50 0.83 5.62 14.62
N ALA A 51 1.55 6.49 15.32
CA ALA A 51 2.91 6.89 14.93
C ALA A 51 3.87 5.72 14.76
N THR A 52 3.87 4.75 15.68
CA THR A 52 4.71 3.55 15.60
C THR A 52 4.39 2.71 14.36
N THR A 53 3.10 2.60 14.01
CA THR A 53 2.64 1.85 12.83
C THR A 53 3.15 2.48 11.53
N TYR A 54 3.20 3.82 11.44
CA TYR A 54 3.62 4.54 10.24
C TYR A 54 5.07 5.05 10.29
N LEU A 55 5.84 4.59 11.27
CA LEU A 55 7.24 4.96 11.45
C LEU A 55 8.05 4.70 10.18
N GLY A 56 8.90 5.67 9.81
CA GLY A 56 9.81 5.57 8.67
C GLY A 56 9.18 5.82 7.30
N SER A 57 7.87 5.99 7.22
CA SER A 57 7.15 6.14 5.95
C SER A 57 7.50 7.45 5.21
N SER A 58 7.49 8.59 5.90
CA SER A 58 7.83 9.88 5.29
C SER A 58 9.31 9.95 4.89
N GLU A 59 10.19 9.38 5.71
CA GLU A 59 11.64 9.34 5.48
C GLU A 59 11.99 8.46 4.27
N ALA A 60 11.35 7.31 4.14
CA ALA A 60 11.54 6.43 2.99
C ALA A 60 10.94 7.02 1.70
N ALA A 61 9.83 7.75 1.80
CA ALA A 61 9.28 8.51 0.67
C ALA A 61 10.25 9.60 0.21
N GLN A 62 10.86 10.34 1.14
CA GLN A 62 11.88 11.35 0.85
C GLN A 62 13.10 10.71 0.17
N LEU A 63 13.60 9.59 0.71
CA LEU A 63 14.72 8.85 0.12
C LEU A 63 14.44 8.48 -1.34
N ARG A 64 13.22 8.01 -1.66
CA ARG A 64 12.86 7.67 -3.05
C ARG A 64 12.82 8.89 -3.96
N VAL A 65 12.33 10.02 -3.46
CA VAL A 65 12.36 11.31 -4.15
C VAL A 65 13.80 11.76 -4.41
N ASP A 66 14.69 11.66 -3.42
CA ASP A 66 16.10 12.05 -3.55
C ASP A 66 16.84 11.19 -4.58
N GLN A 67 16.53 9.89 -4.62
CA GLN A 67 17.05 8.98 -5.64
C GLN A 67 16.62 9.34 -7.05
N GLU A 68 15.39 9.82 -7.25
CA GLU A 68 14.94 10.32 -8.56
C GLU A 68 15.64 11.64 -8.91
N ASN A 69 15.79 12.51 -7.93
CA ASN A 69 16.51 13.77 -8.09
C ASN A 69 17.98 13.59 -8.45
N ALA A 70 18.64 12.56 -7.89
CA ALA A 70 20.00 12.20 -8.24
C ALA A 70 20.14 11.76 -9.72
N LYS A 71 19.06 11.22 -10.30
CA LYS A 71 18.97 10.85 -11.72
C LYS A 71 18.57 12.01 -12.65
N GLY A 72 18.42 13.22 -12.13
CA GLY A 72 18.02 14.40 -12.92
C GLY A 72 16.55 14.80 -12.74
N GLY A 73 15.77 14.09 -11.91
CA GLY A 73 14.35 14.37 -11.69
C GLY A 73 13.45 13.89 -12.83
N ILE A 74 12.29 14.52 -12.97
CA ILE A 74 11.30 14.18 -14.01
C ILE A 74 11.36 15.21 -15.14
N ASN A 75 11.81 14.80 -16.32
CA ASN A 75 12.01 15.69 -17.46
C ASN A 75 12.82 16.96 -17.11
N GLY A 76 13.90 16.79 -16.31
CA GLY A 76 14.76 17.87 -15.85
C GLY A 76 14.23 18.65 -14.65
N ARG A 77 13.05 18.35 -14.14
CA ARG A 77 12.45 19.02 -12.97
C ARG A 77 12.79 18.25 -11.70
N LYS A 78 13.31 18.96 -10.71
CA LYS A 78 13.56 18.38 -9.37
C LYS A 78 12.24 18.20 -8.62
N LEU A 79 12.16 17.13 -7.83
CA LEU A 79 11.02 16.83 -6.96
C LEU A 79 11.26 17.39 -5.56
N THR A 80 10.24 17.98 -4.95
CA THR A 80 10.23 18.39 -3.53
C THR A 80 9.11 17.65 -2.85
N LEU A 81 9.37 17.05 -1.68
CA LEU A 81 8.35 16.39 -0.86
C LEU A 81 8.03 17.27 0.36
N ARG A 82 6.76 17.62 0.55
CA ARG A 82 6.26 18.28 1.74
C ARG A 82 5.57 17.27 2.65
N VAL A 83 5.77 17.37 3.96
CA VAL A 83 5.20 16.45 4.95
C VAL A 83 4.03 17.13 5.65
N TYR A 84 2.89 16.42 5.71
CA TYR A 84 1.65 16.83 6.37
C TYR A 84 1.29 15.78 7.42
N ASP A 85 1.55 16.08 8.69
CA ASP A 85 1.25 15.19 9.81
C ASP A 85 -0.21 15.34 10.23
N ASP A 86 -0.97 14.24 10.16
CA ASP A 86 -2.37 14.23 10.59
C ASP A 86 -2.55 13.92 12.08
N ALA A 87 -1.46 13.68 12.80
CA ALA A 87 -1.43 13.32 14.22
C ALA A 87 -2.37 12.16 14.59
N SER A 88 -2.65 11.26 13.63
CA SER A 88 -3.62 10.16 13.78
C SER A 88 -5.04 10.64 14.13
N ASN A 89 -5.40 11.86 13.74
CA ASN A 89 -6.65 12.53 14.09
C ASN A 89 -7.44 12.93 12.83
N SER A 90 -8.73 12.59 12.78
CA SER A 90 -9.59 12.83 11.63
C SER A 90 -9.75 14.31 11.28
N THR A 91 -9.89 15.20 12.28
CA THR A 91 -10.05 16.64 12.05
C THR A 91 -8.74 17.24 11.55
N THR A 92 -7.62 16.89 12.18
CA THR A 92 -6.29 17.30 11.75
C THR A 92 -6.00 16.81 10.33
N GLN A 93 -6.39 15.58 9.98
CA GLN A 93 -6.21 15.03 8.65
C GLN A 93 -6.93 15.85 7.57
N ILE A 94 -8.18 16.28 7.82
CA ILE A 94 -8.92 17.16 6.90
C ILE A 94 -8.18 18.47 6.73
N SER A 95 -7.75 19.10 7.83
CA SER A 95 -7.02 20.38 7.81
C SER A 95 -5.69 20.26 7.05
N GLN A 96 -4.95 19.17 7.24
CA GLN A 96 -3.69 18.92 6.52
C GLN A 96 -3.92 18.64 5.02
N ALA A 97 -5.01 17.97 4.65
CA ALA A 97 -5.37 17.80 3.25
C ALA A 97 -5.70 19.14 2.58
N GLN A 98 -6.49 20.00 3.25
CA GLN A 98 -6.79 21.37 2.79
C GLN A 98 -5.53 22.21 2.66
N LYS A 99 -4.62 22.10 3.64
CA LYS A 99 -3.32 22.77 3.58
C LYS A 99 -2.49 22.30 2.38
N ALA A 100 -2.42 20.99 2.11
CA ALA A 100 -1.70 20.45 0.96
C ALA A 100 -2.27 20.96 -0.38
N ILE A 101 -3.60 21.11 -0.47
CA ILE A 101 -4.27 21.71 -1.62
C ILE A 101 -3.89 23.18 -1.78
N ALA A 102 -3.94 23.96 -0.69
CA ALA A 102 -3.58 25.38 -0.68
C ALA A 102 -2.10 25.62 -0.98
N ASP A 103 -1.22 24.74 -0.51
CA ASP A 103 0.21 24.73 -0.83
C ASP A 103 0.49 24.35 -2.30
N GLY A 104 -0.54 23.97 -3.05
CA GLY A 104 -0.45 23.66 -4.47
C GLY A 104 0.34 22.40 -4.79
N VAL A 105 0.34 21.35 -3.94
CA VAL A 105 1.03 20.10 -4.27
C VAL A 105 0.41 19.43 -5.50
N PHE A 106 1.23 18.80 -6.34
CA PHE A 106 0.76 18.09 -7.51
C PHE A 106 -0.02 16.82 -7.14
N GLY A 107 0.53 16.02 -6.24
CA GLY A 107 -0.02 14.75 -5.79
C GLY A 107 0.49 14.38 -4.40
N LEU A 108 -0.18 13.42 -3.76
CA LEU A 108 0.08 13.01 -2.38
C LEU A 108 0.43 11.53 -2.29
N ASN A 109 1.40 11.20 -1.44
CA ASN A 109 1.63 9.85 -0.92
C ASN A 109 0.96 9.77 0.46
N ALA A 110 -0.10 8.97 0.60
CA ALA A 110 -0.93 8.90 1.79
C ALA A 110 -0.63 7.63 2.61
N ASN A 111 -0.25 7.83 3.89
CA ASN A 111 0.06 6.76 4.84
C ASN A 111 -0.56 7.10 6.19
N ALA A 112 -1.88 6.93 6.30
CA ALA A 112 -2.68 7.45 7.40
C ALA A 112 -3.59 6.39 8.03
N SER A 113 -3.85 6.54 9.31
CA SER A 113 -4.74 5.67 10.08
C SER A 113 -6.23 6.01 9.92
N THR A 114 -6.53 7.24 9.50
CA THR A 114 -7.90 7.74 9.30
C THR A 114 -8.20 7.95 7.81
N VAL A 115 -9.48 8.11 7.48
CA VAL A 115 -9.96 8.18 6.10
C VAL A 115 -10.68 9.49 5.78
N SER A 116 -10.62 10.45 6.68
CA SER A 116 -11.44 11.68 6.64
C SER A 116 -11.04 12.66 5.54
N MET A 117 -9.81 12.58 5.03
CA MET A 117 -9.30 13.45 3.96
C MET A 117 -9.87 13.13 2.57
N TRP A 118 -10.40 11.93 2.36
CA TRP A 118 -10.67 11.44 1.01
C TRP A 118 -11.70 12.26 0.23
N PRO A 119 -12.85 12.69 0.81
CA PRO A 119 -13.78 13.55 0.09
C PRO A 119 -13.11 14.84 -0.43
N THR A 120 -12.30 15.49 0.43
CA THR A 120 -11.57 16.72 0.09
C THR A 120 -10.57 16.50 -1.05
N LEU A 121 -9.81 15.39 -1.02
CA LEU A 121 -8.82 15.08 -2.07
C LEU A 121 -9.48 14.65 -3.37
N LYS A 122 -10.61 13.98 -3.31
CA LYS A 122 -11.42 13.60 -4.47
C LYS A 122 -11.97 14.84 -5.19
N GLU A 123 -12.60 15.75 -4.46
CA GLU A 123 -13.15 17.00 -4.99
C GLU A 123 -12.06 17.85 -5.65
N ALA A 124 -10.88 17.95 -5.06
CA ALA A 124 -9.74 18.67 -5.62
C ALA A 124 -9.05 17.93 -6.78
N ASN A 125 -9.49 16.73 -7.13
CA ASN A 125 -8.91 15.84 -8.15
C ASN A 125 -7.37 15.71 -8.03
N ILE A 126 -6.88 15.61 -6.78
CA ILE A 126 -5.45 15.42 -6.50
C ILE A 126 -5.11 13.94 -6.68
N PRO A 127 -4.09 13.57 -7.47
CA PRO A 127 -3.57 12.20 -7.51
C PRO A 127 -3.05 11.77 -6.14
N VAL A 128 -3.52 10.63 -5.65
CA VAL A 128 -3.08 10.08 -4.37
C VAL A 128 -2.56 8.67 -4.56
N THR A 129 -1.39 8.39 -4.00
CA THR A 129 -0.81 7.05 -3.93
C THR A 129 -0.61 6.65 -2.47
N GLY A 130 -0.28 5.41 -2.18
CA GLY A 130 0.16 5.02 -0.83
C GLY A 130 -0.51 3.78 -0.26
N PHE A 131 -0.67 3.78 1.07
CA PHE A 131 -1.21 2.65 1.80
C PHE A 131 -2.72 2.52 1.63
N SER A 132 -3.17 1.27 1.73
CA SER A 132 -4.54 0.82 1.56
C SER A 132 -5.62 1.70 2.17
N ASN A 133 -6.59 2.09 1.34
CA ASN A 133 -7.77 2.83 1.75
C ASN A 133 -8.95 2.47 0.83
N PRO A 134 -10.21 2.49 1.31
CA PRO A 134 -11.40 2.25 0.48
C PRO A 134 -11.43 3.09 -0.81
N ALA A 135 -10.92 4.33 -0.76
CA ALA A 135 -10.87 5.20 -1.93
C ALA A 135 -10.04 4.63 -3.10
N PHE A 136 -9.04 3.77 -2.85
CA PHE A 136 -8.25 3.16 -3.92
C PHE A 136 -9.07 2.27 -4.85
N GLY A 137 -10.17 1.71 -4.37
CA GLY A 137 -11.08 0.91 -5.18
C GLY A 137 -12.17 1.71 -5.89
N THR A 138 -12.52 2.89 -5.39
CA THR A 138 -13.68 3.66 -5.83
C THR A 138 -13.31 4.97 -6.51
N ASP A 139 -12.26 5.65 -6.05
CA ASP A 139 -11.92 6.99 -6.50
C ASP A 139 -10.85 6.95 -7.59
N ARG A 140 -11.19 7.52 -8.75
CA ARG A 140 -10.34 7.46 -9.94
C ARG A 140 -8.95 8.09 -9.73
N ASN A 141 -8.83 9.09 -8.86
CA ASN A 141 -7.58 9.78 -8.54
C ASN A 141 -6.74 9.08 -7.45
N ALA A 142 -7.21 7.96 -6.89
CA ALA A 142 -6.54 7.23 -5.81
C ALA A 142 -5.93 5.90 -6.30
N PHE A 143 -4.65 5.65 -6.00
CA PHE A 143 -3.87 4.52 -6.47
C PHE A 143 -3.17 3.82 -5.30
N GLY A 144 -3.54 2.58 -5.02
CA GLY A 144 -2.94 1.76 -3.97
C GLY A 144 -2.42 0.44 -4.50
N VAL A 145 -1.28 0.01 -4.00
CA VAL A 145 -0.64 -1.25 -4.42
C VAL A 145 -0.49 -2.23 -3.29
N VAL A 146 -0.47 -1.74 -2.05
CA VAL A 146 -0.19 -2.52 -0.85
C VAL A 146 -1.42 -2.46 0.03
N GLY A 147 -1.87 -3.61 0.52
CA GLY A 147 -3.08 -3.73 1.33
C GLY A 147 -4.38 -3.38 0.57
N ALA A 148 -4.32 -3.21 -0.75
CA ALA A 148 -5.47 -2.80 -1.56
C ALA A 148 -6.61 -3.82 -1.59
N SER A 149 -6.33 -5.08 -1.26
CA SER A 149 -7.32 -6.16 -1.27
C SER A 149 -8.49 -5.97 -0.29
N THR A 150 -8.27 -5.23 0.79
CA THR A 150 -9.31 -5.03 1.81
C THR A 150 -10.09 -3.74 1.64
N SER A 151 -9.64 -2.86 0.75
CA SER A 151 -10.13 -1.48 0.69
C SER A 151 -10.89 -1.13 -0.58
N SER A 152 -10.62 -1.81 -1.69
CA SER A 152 -11.28 -1.48 -2.96
C SER A 152 -12.70 -2.03 -3.07
N ASN A 153 -12.95 -3.16 -2.48
CA ASN A 153 -14.29 -3.69 -2.18
C ASN A 153 -14.16 -4.57 -0.94
N PRO A 154 -14.61 -4.12 0.23
CA PRO A 154 -14.48 -4.87 1.47
C PRO A 154 -15.21 -6.23 1.45
N ALA A 155 -16.08 -6.43 0.47
CA ALA A 155 -16.73 -7.72 0.26
C ALA A 155 -15.82 -8.73 -0.45
N ILE A 156 -14.77 -8.30 -1.17
CA ILE A 156 -13.89 -9.23 -1.89
C ILE A 156 -12.54 -9.34 -1.20
N SER A 157 -12.22 -10.53 -0.71
CA SER A 157 -11.03 -10.78 0.08
C SER A 157 -10.39 -12.13 -0.22
N SER A 158 -9.08 -12.23 0.00
CA SER A 158 -8.28 -13.44 -0.20
C SER A 158 -8.30 -14.34 1.03
N THR A 159 -8.39 -15.65 0.82
CA THR A 159 -8.26 -16.66 1.88
C THR A 159 -6.83 -16.86 2.40
N GLY A 160 -5.84 -16.22 1.79
CA GLY A 160 -4.40 -16.51 1.99
C GLY A 160 -3.93 -16.47 3.44
N LEU A 161 -4.34 -15.50 4.26
CA LEU A 161 -3.96 -15.47 5.69
C LEU A 161 -4.51 -16.68 6.44
N LEU A 162 -5.78 -17.02 6.25
CA LEU A 162 -6.41 -18.17 6.93
C LEU A 162 -5.77 -19.47 6.49
N GLU A 163 -5.45 -19.62 5.22
CA GLU A 163 -4.74 -20.79 4.68
C GLU A 163 -3.33 -20.89 5.25
N LYS A 164 -2.62 -19.76 5.40
CA LYS A 164 -1.29 -19.73 6.04
C LYS A 164 -1.36 -20.17 7.50
N LEU A 165 -2.29 -19.62 8.28
CA LEU A 165 -2.48 -20.02 9.68
C LEU A 165 -2.85 -21.50 9.79
N LYS A 166 -3.72 -22.00 8.90
CA LYS A 166 -4.07 -23.41 8.84
C LYS A 166 -2.86 -24.30 8.54
N SER A 167 -1.98 -23.90 7.63
CA SER A 167 -0.75 -24.64 7.33
C SER A 167 0.20 -24.77 8.54
N MET A 168 0.06 -23.87 9.52
CA MET A 168 0.75 -23.91 10.80
C MET A 168 0.00 -24.74 11.86
N GLY A 169 -1.11 -25.37 11.48
CA GLY A 169 -1.90 -26.25 12.36
C GLY A 169 -3.10 -25.58 13.03
N ALA A 170 -3.42 -24.32 12.70
CA ALA A 170 -4.59 -23.63 13.24
C ALA A 170 -5.90 -24.30 12.81
N THR A 171 -6.82 -24.45 13.76
CA THR A 171 -8.16 -25.02 13.52
C THR A 171 -9.26 -24.17 14.13
N LYS A 172 -8.97 -23.46 15.23
CA LYS A 172 -9.90 -22.60 15.96
C LYS A 172 -9.31 -21.20 16.13
N ILE A 173 -9.85 -20.24 15.40
CA ILE A 173 -9.28 -18.89 15.34
C ILE A 173 -10.02 -17.91 16.25
N ALA A 174 -9.28 -17.10 17.00
CA ALA A 174 -9.77 -15.86 17.58
C ALA A 174 -9.41 -14.69 16.65
N LEU A 175 -10.41 -13.88 16.31
CA LEU A 175 -10.23 -12.64 15.59
C LEU A 175 -10.24 -11.48 16.58
N VAL A 176 -9.19 -10.68 16.55
CA VAL A 176 -9.03 -9.50 17.43
C VAL A 176 -8.73 -8.28 16.57
N ASN A 177 -9.49 -7.20 16.74
CA ASN A 177 -9.19 -5.94 16.09
C ASN A 177 -9.43 -4.74 16.97
N HIS A 178 -8.72 -3.66 16.71
CA HIS A 178 -9.03 -2.36 17.27
C HIS A 178 -10.03 -1.58 16.37
N ILE A 179 -10.69 -0.56 16.94
CA ILE A 179 -11.67 0.24 16.21
C ILE A 179 -10.94 1.24 15.29
N SER A 180 -10.75 0.85 14.03
CA SER A 180 -10.40 1.74 12.92
C SER A 180 -11.04 1.21 11.64
N ALA A 181 -11.27 2.07 10.65
CA ALA A 181 -11.95 1.68 9.41
C ALA A 181 -11.26 0.50 8.72
N GLY A 182 -9.93 0.52 8.62
CA GLY A 182 -9.14 -0.54 8.00
C GLY A 182 -9.18 -1.85 8.78
N SER A 183 -9.02 -1.79 10.11
CA SER A 183 -9.03 -2.97 10.97
C SER A 183 -10.41 -3.63 11.01
N VAL A 184 -11.48 -2.86 11.12
CA VAL A 184 -12.86 -3.36 11.09
C VAL A 184 -13.16 -4.04 9.74
N SER A 185 -12.74 -3.44 8.63
CA SER A 185 -12.90 -4.03 7.30
C SER A 185 -12.19 -5.38 7.19
N THR A 186 -10.93 -5.45 7.61
CA THR A 186 -10.13 -6.69 7.62
C THR A 186 -10.75 -7.75 8.50
N PHE A 187 -11.19 -7.39 9.70
CA PHE A 187 -11.83 -8.29 10.65
C PHE A 187 -13.11 -8.92 10.07
N ASN A 188 -13.99 -8.10 9.50
CA ASN A 188 -15.24 -8.58 8.88
C ASN A 188 -14.95 -9.49 7.68
N ALA A 189 -13.96 -9.13 6.87
CA ALA A 189 -13.55 -9.96 5.74
C ALA A 189 -13.03 -11.33 6.21
N LEU A 190 -12.12 -11.38 7.18
CA LEU A 190 -11.59 -12.63 7.73
C LEU A 190 -12.69 -13.50 8.32
N GLN A 191 -13.62 -12.92 9.09
CA GLN A 191 -14.76 -13.64 9.65
C GLN A 191 -15.60 -14.32 8.56
N ASN A 192 -15.91 -13.59 7.50
CA ASN A 192 -16.72 -14.11 6.40
C ASN A 192 -15.95 -15.17 5.58
N LEU A 193 -14.61 -15.12 5.56
CA LEU A 193 -13.77 -16.05 4.82
C LEU A 193 -13.57 -17.41 5.51
N ILE A 194 -13.71 -17.49 6.84
CA ILE A 194 -13.44 -18.74 7.61
C ILE A 194 -14.20 -19.93 7.04
N GLN A 195 -15.47 -19.77 6.67
CA GLN A 195 -16.30 -20.84 6.12
C GLN A 195 -15.76 -21.43 4.81
N TYR A 196 -14.88 -20.70 4.10
CA TYR A 196 -14.28 -21.15 2.85
C TYR A 196 -12.91 -21.82 3.04
N VAL A 197 -12.46 -21.96 4.29
CA VAL A 197 -11.22 -22.67 4.63
C VAL A 197 -11.57 -23.94 5.42
N PRO A 198 -11.70 -25.10 4.74
CA PRO A 198 -12.15 -26.34 5.38
C PRO A 198 -11.31 -26.70 6.59
N GLY A 199 -11.96 -27.11 7.70
CA GLY A 199 -11.28 -27.49 8.95
C GLY A 199 -10.82 -26.30 9.82
N MET A 200 -11.19 -25.07 9.48
CA MET A 200 -11.04 -23.89 10.33
C MET A 200 -12.40 -23.41 10.83
N SER A 201 -12.46 -22.96 12.07
CA SER A 201 -13.67 -22.44 12.71
C SER A 201 -13.38 -21.18 13.53
N LEU A 202 -14.37 -20.28 13.64
CA LEU A 202 -14.30 -19.11 14.49
C LEU A 202 -14.59 -19.50 15.94
N ALA A 203 -13.63 -19.28 16.84
CA ALA A 203 -13.79 -19.55 18.28
C ALA A 203 -14.20 -18.29 19.05
N LEU A 204 -13.69 -17.13 18.68
CA LEU A 204 -13.90 -15.87 19.41
C LEU A 204 -13.81 -14.66 18.51
N ARG A 205 -14.59 -13.63 18.85
CA ARG A 205 -14.49 -12.28 18.29
C ARG A 205 -14.21 -11.26 19.39
N ILE A 206 -13.20 -10.42 19.17
CA ILE A 206 -12.92 -9.22 19.97
C ILE A 206 -12.84 -8.04 19.00
N PRO A 207 -13.97 -7.33 18.77
CA PRO A 207 -14.05 -6.31 17.72
C PRO A 207 -13.61 -4.91 18.19
N ASP A 208 -13.30 -4.76 19.45
CA ASP A 208 -13.19 -3.48 20.17
C ASP A 208 -11.94 -3.38 21.06
N SER A 209 -10.88 -4.08 20.69
CA SER A 209 -9.58 -3.96 21.34
C SER A 209 -9.11 -2.48 21.35
N PRO A 210 -8.54 -1.97 22.45
CA PRO A 210 -8.02 -0.62 22.52
C PRO A 210 -6.94 -0.35 21.46
N GLN A 211 -6.84 0.90 21.02
CA GLN A 211 -5.79 1.30 20.08
C GLN A 211 -4.44 1.46 20.79
N GLY A 212 -3.39 0.92 20.18
CA GLY A 212 -2.03 1.02 20.71
C GLY A 212 -1.74 0.08 21.88
N ALA A 213 -0.70 0.38 22.64
CA ALA A 213 -0.32 -0.40 23.80
C ALA A 213 -1.35 -0.27 24.94
N HIS A 214 -1.77 -1.39 25.52
CA HIS A 214 -2.78 -1.45 26.57
C HIS A 214 -2.64 -2.72 27.42
N ASP A 215 -3.36 -2.80 28.53
CA ASP A 215 -3.49 -4.04 29.29
C ASP A 215 -4.46 -5.01 28.59
N ALA A 216 -3.91 -6.02 27.92
CA ALA A 216 -4.66 -7.02 27.16
C ALA A 216 -5.00 -8.28 27.98
N THR A 217 -4.90 -8.24 29.30
CA THR A 217 -5.15 -9.41 30.19
C THR A 217 -6.56 -9.98 29.99
N SER A 218 -7.57 -9.11 29.93
CA SER A 218 -8.96 -9.53 29.72
C SER A 218 -9.15 -10.23 28.36
N GLU A 219 -8.53 -9.72 27.30
CA GLU A 219 -8.57 -10.31 25.97
C GLU A 219 -7.89 -11.68 25.96
N ALA A 220 -6.71 -11.80 26.58
CA ALA A 220 -5.99 -13.06 26.71
C ALA A 220 -6.78 -14.13 27.46
N LEU A 221 -7.47 -13.77 28.54
CA LEU A 221 -8.36 -14.68 29.28
C LEU A 221 -9.57 -15.12 28.44
N ARG A 222 -10.18 -14.21 27.69
CA ARG A 222 -11.29 -14.56 26.77
C ARG A 222 -10.81 -15.54 25.68
N ILE A 223 -9.62 -15.33 25.11
CA ILE A 223 -9.01 -16.22 24.12
C ILE A 223 -8.75 -17.59 24.74
N LYS A 224 -8.14 -17.65 25.94
CA LYS A 224 -7.91 -18.89 26.70
C LYS A 224 -9.20 -19.69 26.89
N ASN A 225 -10.25 -19.04 27.37
CA ASN A 225 -11.52 -19.68 27.69
C ASN A 225 -12.32 -20.09 26.43
N SER A 226 -12.06 -19.48 25.27
CA SER A 226 -12.72 -19.85 24.02
C SER A 226 -12.19 -21.14 23.39
N GLY A 227 -11.03 -21.63 23.85
CA GLY A 227 -10.32 -22.76 23.25
C GLY A 227 -9.76 -22.45 21.85
N ALA A 228 -9.56 -21.19 21.51
CA ALA A 228 -8.88 -20.80 20.29
C ALA A 228 -7.42 -21.30 20.32
N ASP A 229 -6.97 -21.86 19.21
CA ASP A 229 -5.59 -22.34 19.02
C ASP A 229 -4.77 -21.41 18.12
N SER A 230 -5.40 -20.35 17.63
CA SER A 230 -4.75 -19.34 16.78
C SER A 230 -5.41 -17.97 16.94
N VAL A 231 -4.64 -16.92 16.60
CA VAL A 231 -5.09 -15.52 16.66
C VAL A 231 -4.73 -14.80 15.35
N ALA A 232 -5.69 -14.06 14.79
CA ALA A 232 -5.41 -13.01 13.80
C ALA A 232 -5.70 -11.65 14.43
N TYR A 233 -4.63 -10.86 14.64
CA TYR A 233 -4.72 -9.51 15.17
C TYR A 233 -4.67 -8.48 14.04
N SER A 234 -5.69 -7.63 13.97
CA SER A 234 -5.80 -6.52 13.02
C SER A 234 -5.88 -5.20 13.78
N GLY A 235 -4.76 -4.50 13.87
CA GLY A 235 -4.67 -3.24 14.62
C GLY A 235 -3.29 -2.63 14.55
N PHE A 236 -3.04 -1.63 15.39
CA PHE A 236 -1.69 -1.07 15.54
C PHE A 236 -0.77 -2.09 16.21
N ILE A 237 0.47 -2.12 15.75
CA ILE A 237 1.45 -3.13 16.16
C ILE A 237 1.62 -3.22 17.69
N ASP A 238 1.59 -2.08 18.39
CA ASP A 238 1.76 -2.03 19.84
C ASP A 238 0.66 -2.79 20.60
N GLY A 239 -0.59 -2.74 20.10
CA GLY A 239 -1.70 -3.53 20.64
C GLY A 239 -1.51 -5.03 20.43
N GLY A 240 -1.00 -5.43 19.26
CA GLY A 240 -0.65 -6.83 18.95
C GLY A 240 0.46 -7.36 19.87
N ILE A 241 1.46 -6.53 20.18
CA ILE A 241 2.53 -6.86 21.12
C ILE A 241 1.96 -7.02 22.53
N SER A 242 1.10 -6.07 22.97
CA SER A 242 0.43 -6.15 24.28
C SER A 242 -0.38 -7.43 24.43
N LEU A 243 -1.12 -7.82 23.40
CA LEU A 243 -1.89 -9.06 23.38
C LEU A 243 -0.99 -10.29 23.48
N ALA A 244 0.10 -10.34 22.70
CA ALA A 244 1.05 -11.46 22.73
C ALA A 244 1.70 -11.62 24.11
N GLN A 245 2.07 -10.51 24.76
CA GLN A 245 2.61 -10.51 26.11
C GLN A 245 1.59 -11.02 27.14
N ALA A 246 0.34 -10.55 27.06
CA ALA A 246 -0.73 -11.00 27.95
C ALA A 246 -1.05 -12.50 27.75
N LEU A 247 -1.09 -12.98 26.51
CA LEU A 247 -1.29 -14.40 26.20
C LEU A 247 -0.18 -15.26 26.86
N LYS A 248 1.08 -14.84 26.72
CA LYS A 248 2.20 -15.53 27.36
C LYS A 248 2.08 -15.53 28.88
N GLN A 249 1.75 -14.40 29.52
CA GLN A 249 1.55 -14.27 30.95
C GLN A 249 0.43 -15.17 31.48
N GLN A 250 -0.64 -15.34 30.69
CA GLN A 250 -1.76 -16.23 31.02
C GLN A 250 -1.51 -17.69 30.65
N GLY A 251 -0.29 -18.06 30.21
CA GLY A 251 0.08 -19.40 29.82
C GLY A 251 -0.69 -19.96 28.62
N VAL A 252 -1.12 -19.10 27.72
CA VAL A 252 -1.79 -19.49 26.47
C VAL A 252 -0.74 -19.85 25.44
N THR A 253 -0.82 -21.08 24.92
CA THR A 253 0.02 -21.56 23.82
C THR A 253 -0.82 -21.61 22.55
N LEU A 254 -0.42 -20.85 21.54
CA LEU A 254 -1.06 -20.82 20.22
C LEU A 254 -0.24 -21.64 19.21
N LYS A 255 -0.92 -22.26 18.25
CA LYS A 255 -0.30 -22.87 17.07
C LYS A 255 0.17 -21.81 16.07
N ALA A 256 -0.57 -20.71 15.99
CA ALA A 256 -0.25 -19.60 15.09
C ALA A 256 -0.83 -18.28 15.63
N MET A 257 -0.09 -17.20 15.44
CA MET A 257 -0.58 -15.84 15.67
C MET A 257 -0.08 -14.95 14.54
N ASN A 258 -0.96 -14.14 13.96
CA ASN A 258 -0.57 -13.12 12.98
C ASN A 258 -0.68 -11.74 13.61
N ILE A 259 0.36 -10.92 13.41
CA ILE A 259 0.39 -9.49 13.79
C ILE A 259 0.81 -8.69 12.56
N VAL A 260 -0.12 -7.90 12.04
CA VAL A 260 0.15 -7.02 10.90
C VAL A 260 1.14 -5.93 11.31
N GLY A 261 2.16 -5.70 10.48
CA GLY A 261 3.20 -4.70 10.75
C GLY A 261 4.37 -5.21 11.60
N LEU A 262 4.35 -6.44 12.09
CA LEU A 262 5.51 -7.05 12.75
C LEU A 262 6.59 -7.33 11.72
N SER A 263 7.54 -6.39 11.59
CA SER A 263 8.59 -6.41 10.57
C SER A 263 9.98 -6.04 11.10
N ASP A 264 10.07 -5.44 12.30
CA ASP A 264 11.34 -5.03 12.88
C ASP A 264 11.83 -6.06 13.93
N PRO A 265 12.98 -6.72 13.71
CA PRO A 265 13.60 -7.63 14.67
C PRO A 265 13.90 -6.98 16.04
N ALA A 266 14.03 -5.66 16.11
CA ALA A 266 14.24 -4.95 17.38
C ALA A 266 13.07 -5.18 18.36
N ILE A 267 11.85 -5.33 17.86
CA ILE A 267 10.65 -5.60 18.64
C ILE A 267 10.75 -6.96 19.35
N LEU A 268 11.32 -7.96 18.68
CA LEU A 268 11.47 -9.30 19.28
C LEU A 268 12.39 -9.27 20.49
N ARG A 269 13.47 -8.48 20.44
CA ARG A 269 14.43 -8.36 21.56
C ARG A 269 13.80 -7.77 22.83
N THR A 270 12.79 -6.92 22.68
CA THR A 270 12.11 -6.25 23.79
C THR A 270 10.82 -6.95 24.22
N SER A 271 10.33 -7.92 23.45
CA SER A 271 9.07 -8.63 23.72
C SER A 271 9.16 -9.71 24.84
N GLY A 272 10.37 -9.99 25.35
CA GLY A 272 10.57 -11.07 26.32
C GLY A 272 10.17 -12.45 25.79
N GLY A 273 10.26 -12.70 24.49
CA GLY A 273 9.89 -13.95 23.83
C GLY A 273 8.37 -14.16 23.70
N ALA A 274 7.56 -13.13 23.90
CA ALA A 274 6.10 -13.24 23.74
C ALA A 274 5.68 -13.39 22.26
N LEU A 275 6.54 -13.00 21.35
CA LEU A 275 6.29 -13.06 19.90
C LEU A 275 6.86 -14.31 19.22
N GLU A 276 7.43 -15.27 19.98
CA GLU A 276 7.97 -16.49 19.40
C GLU A 276 6.89 -17.23 18.59
N GLY A 277 7.21 -17.56 17.33
CA GLY A 277 6.27 -18.21 16.41
C GLY A 277 5.20 -17.30 15.79
N ALA A 278 5.19 -16.01 16.12
CA ALA A 278 4.26 -15.07 15.48
C ALA A 278 4.62 -14.82 14.01
N LEU A 279 3.59 -14.70 13.18
CA LEU A 279 3.71 -14.27 11.79
C LEU A 279 3.62 -12.75 11.69
N GLY A 280 4.64 -12.15 11.12
CA GLY A 280 4.68 -10.74 10.76
C GLY A 280 4.46 -10.49 9.28
N THR A 281 4.00 -9.30 8.94
CA THR A 281 3.91 -8.80 7.56
C THR A 281 4.34 -7.34 7.47
N THR A 282 4.74 -6.91 6.29
CA THR A 282 5.08 -5.52 5.95
C THR A 282 3.96 -4.84 5.18
N TYR A 283 2.70 -5.06 5.60
CA TYR A 283 1.50 -4.52 4.94
C TYR A 283 1.41 -4.83 3.44
N GLY A 284 2.00 -5.95 2.98
CA GLY A 284 1.97 -6.42 1.60
C GLY A 284 3.21 -6.06 0.77
N ALA A 285 4.16 -5.30 1.29
CA ALA A 285 5.51 -5.22 0.71
C ALA A 285 6.29 -6.50 0.98
N LEU A 286 7.39 -6.71 0.28
CA LEU A 286 8.35 -7.79 0.59
C LEU A 286 9.05 -7.48 1.93
N PRO A 287 9.26 -8.47 2.80
CA PRO A 287 10.04 -8.25 4.02
C PRO A 287 11.53 -8.02 3.72
N VAL A 288 12.17 -7.22 4.55
CA VAL A 288 13.62 -7.08 4.52
C VAL A 288 14.26 -8.43 4.87
N GLY A 289 15.27 -8.81 4.12
CA GLY A 289 15.93 -10.12 4.28
C GLY A 289 15.60 -11.14 3.19
N VAL A 290 14.54 -10.94 2.39
CA VAL A 290 14.29 -11.78 1.22
C VAL A 290 15.41 -11.64 0.18
N ASN A 291 15.69 -12.73 -0.54
CA ASN A 291 16.71 -12.74 -1.59
C ASN A 291 16.21 -12.10 -2.90
N VAL A 292 15.69 -10.87 -2.81
CA VAL A 292 15.22 -10.08 -3.95
C VAL A 292 16.11 -8.85 -4.10
N ARG A 293 16.61 -8.62 -5.33
CA ARG A 293 17.55 -7.51 -5.62
C ARG A 293 16.99 -6.15 -5.20
N ALA A 294 15.72 -5.89 -5.48
CA ALA A 294 15.10 -4.62 -5.14
C ALA A 294 15.09 -4.37 -3.62
N MET A 295 14.76 -5.39 -2.81
CA MET A 295 14.79 -5.28 -1.36
C MET A 295 16.20 -5.08 -0.80
N LYS A 296 17.20 -5.75 -1.38
CA LYS A 296 18.62 -5.51 -1.01
C LYS A 296 19.04 -4.08 -1.31
N THR A 297 18.66 -3.57 -2.49
CA THR A 297 18.95 -2.18 -2.89
C THR A 297 18.24 -1.18 -1.97
N TYR A 298 16.97 -1.40 -1.67
CA TYR A 298 16.20 -0.60 -0.71
C TYR A 298 16.86 -0.59 0.67
N ALA A 299 17.12 -1.76 1.25
CA ALA A 299 17.71 -1.87 2.59
C ALA A 299 19.10 -1.20 2.66
N SER A 300 19.93 -1.36 1.63
CA SER A 300 21.23 -0.70 1.53
C SER A 300 21.11 0.83 1.45
N ALA A 301 20.15 1.33 0.68
CA ALA A 301 19.90 2.77 0.55
C ALA A 301 19.38 3.38 1.85
N MET A 302 18.45 2.70 2.54
CA MET A 302 17.96 3.10 3.85
C MET A 302 19.10 3.18 4.87
N LYS A 303 19.94 2.14 4.93
CA LYS A 303 21.12 2.12 5.79
C LYS A 303 22.09 3.25 5.48
N ALA A 304 22.38 3.50 4.21
CA ALA A 304 23.27 4.60 3.79
C ALA A 304 22.71 5.99 4.18
N ALA A 305 21.41 6.13 4.24
CA ALA A 305 20.72 7.34 4.70
C ALA A 305 20.56 7.41 6.25
N GLY A 306 21.07 6.44 7.01
CA GLY A 306 20.88 6.37 8.47
C GLY A 306 19.48 6.00 8.90
N LEU A 307 18.68 5.38 8.02
CA LEU A 307 17.28 5.03 8.25
C LEU A 307 17.12 3.53 8.55
N ASN A 308 16.12 3.19 9.36
CA ASN A 308 15.77 1.81 9.64
C ASN A 308 14.91 1.21 8.51
N SER A 309 15.49 0.28 7.74
CA SER A 309 14.77 -0.42 6.66
C SER A 309 13.67 -1.36 7.15
N TYR A 310 13.72 -1.76 8.42
CA TYR A 310 12.73 -2.64 9.05
C TYR A 310 11.54 -1.87 9.65
N SER A 311 11.56 -0.53 9.66
CA SER A 311 10.41 0.26 10.11
C SER A 311 9.13 -0.17 9.38
N PRO A 312 8.01 -0.41 10.08
CA PRO A 312 6.84 -1.11 9.53
C PRO A 312 6.27 -0.50 8.24
N ALA A 313 6.21 0.83 8.18
CA ALA A 313 5.64 1.54 7.04
C ALA A 313 6.69 2.18 6.11
N ALA A 314 7.97 2.02 6.36
CA ALA A 314 9.01 2.57 5.48
C ALA A 314 8.90 2.05 4.03
N PRO A 315 8.69 0.74 3.77
CA PRO A 315 8.45 0.26 2.41
C PRO A 315 7.22 0.90 1.76
N LEU A 316 6.17 1.18 2.53
CA LEU A 316 4.93 1.79 2.02
C LEU A 316 5.16 3.22 1.54
N GLY A 317 5.88 4.02 2.33
CA GLY A 317 6.26 5.37 1.95
C GLY A 317 7.11 5.39 0.68
N TYR A 318 8.09 4.49 0.60
CA TYR A 318 8.95 4.34 -0.57
C TYR A 318 8.16 3.96 -1.83
N ILE A 319 7.33 2.93 -1.75
CA ILE A 319 6.49 2.44 -2.87
C ILE A 319 5.48 3.51 -3.30
N GLY A 320 4.84 4.21 -2.34
CA GLY A 320 3.91 5.28 -2.65
C GLY A 320 4.57 6.45 -3.37
N ALA A 321 5.78 6.85 -2.96
CA ALA A 321 6.56 7.86 -3.68
C ALA A 321 7.02 7.38 -5.06
N ASP A 322 7.41 6.10 -5.20
CA ASP A 322 7.75 5.51 -6.50
C ASP A 322 6.54 5.52 -7.46
N LEU A 323 5.35 5.24 -6.94
CA LEU A 323 4.13 5.26 -7.74
C LEU A 323 3.76 6.69 -8.19
N LEU A 324 3.96 7.72 -7.35
CA LEU A 324 3.85 9.12 -7.77
C LEU A 324 4.84 9.44 -8.90
N ILE A 325 6.08 9.01 -8.77
CA ILE A 325 7.13 9.18 -9.79
C ILE A 325 6.75 8.44 -11.09
N LYS A 326 6.25 7.22 -10.98
CA LYS A 326 5.75 6.44 -12.13
C LYS A 326 4.63 7.18 -12.85
N GLY A 327 3.65 7.69 -12.09
CA GLY A 327 2.54 8.45 -12.63
C GLY A 327 2.99 9.73 -13.35
N LEU A 328 3.94 10.48 -12.78
CA LEU A 328 4.55 11.64 -13.43
C LEU A 328 5.26 11.28 -14.74
N LYS A 329 5.99 10.15 -14.78
CA LYS A 329 6.67 9.67 -15.99
C LYS A 329 5.68 9.32 -17.09
N VAL A 330 4.60 8.63 -16.78
CA VAL A 330 3.59 8.27 -17.78
C VAL A 330 2.71 9.46 -18.19
N ALA A 331 2.58 10.49 -17.34
CA ALA A 331 1.90 11.74 -17.69
C ALA A 331 2.65 12.57 -18.73
N GLY A 332 3.94 12.29 -18.95
CA GLY A 332 4.74 12.88 -20.02
C GLY A 332 5.41 14.19 -19.66
N LYS A 333 5.80 14.95 -20.70
CA LYS A 333 6.63 16.16 -20.58
C LYS A 333 5.91 17.32 -19.91
N CYS A 334 4.58 17.42 -20.12
CA CYS A 334 3.71 18.42 -19.54
C CYS A 334 2.67 17.77 -18.62
N PRO A 335 3.06 17.29 -17.43
CA PRO A 335 2.16 16.55 -16.56
C PRO A 335 1.05 17.46 -16.04
N THR A 336 -0.19 17.02 -16.19
CA THR A 336 -1.35 17.54 -15.47
C THR A 336 -1.86 16.46 -14.52
N ARG A 337 -2.64 16.83 -13.48
CA ARG A 337 -3.27 15.83 -12.62
C ARG A 337 -4.15 14.88 -13.43
N GLN A 338 -4.86 15.40 -14.46
CA GLN A 338 -5.69 14.57 -15.32
C GLN A 338 -4.87 13.59 -16.15
N SER A 339 -3.79 14.04 -16.83
CA SER A 339 -2.93 13.13 -17.61
C SER A 339 -2.21 12.11 -16.74
N PHE A 340 -1.86 12.47 -15.50
CA PHE A 340 -1.34 11.53 -14.51
C PHE A 340 -2.35 10.41 -14.22
N ILE A 341 -3.59 10.80 -13.88
CA ILE A 341 -4.66 9.86 -13.52
C ILE A 341 -4.98 8.96 -14.71
N ASP A 342 -5.23 9.52 -15.88
CA ASP A 342 -5.65 8.77 -17.06
C ASP A 342 -4.57 7.80 -17.54
N ASN A 343 -3.32 8.22 -17.59
CA ASN A 343 -2.23 7.39 -18.08
C ASN A 343 -1.79 6.35 -17.04
N LEU A 344 -1.81 6.69 -15.74
CA LEU A 344 -1.49 5.70 -14.70
C LEU A 344 -2.57 4.60 -14.61
N ARG A 345 -3.84 4.92 -14.91
CA ARG A 345 -4.92 3.93 -15.02
C ARG A 345 -4.74 2.93 -16.16
N GLN A 346 -3.87 3.21 -17.13
CA GLN A 346 -3.53 2.26 -18.21
C GLN A 346 -2.36 1.34 -17.84
N VAL A 347 -1.71 1.53 -16.70
CA VAL A 347 -0.59 0.69 -16.27
C VAL A 347 -1.13 -0.63 -15.71
N THR A 348 -0.67 -1.75 -16.29
CA THR A 348 -1.14 -3.11 -15.97
C THR A 348 -0.11 -3.97 -15.24
N ASN A 349 1.11 -3.47 -15.02
CA ASN A 349 2.23 -4.27 -14.57
C ASN A 349 3.14 -3.53 -13.57
N TYR A 350 2.58 -2.69 -12.72
CA TYR A 350 3.35 -1.98 -11.70
C TYR A 350 3.84 -2.97 -10.63
N ASP A 351 5.14 -2.95 -10.36
CA ASP A 351 5.82 -3.91 -9.48
C ASP A 351 6.24 -3.34 -8.12
N GLY A 352 5.76 -2.13 -7.77
CA GLY A 352 6.12 -1.49 -6.49
C GLY A 352 7.61 -1.23 -6.34
N ALA A 353 8.28 -0.79 -7.40
CA ALA A 353 9.75 -0.69 -7.45
C ALA A 353 10.45 -2.06 -7.24
N GLY A 354 9.81 -3.17 -7.58
CA GLY A 354 10.27 -4.54 -7.35
C GLY A 354 10.11 -5.01 -5.89
N MET A 355 9.32 -4.28 -5.08
CA MET A 355 9.19 -4.51 -3.64
C MET A 355 7.82 -5.08 -3.24
N ILE A 356 6.98 -5.48 -4.19
CA ILE A 356 5.71 -6.18 -3.92
C ILE A 356 5.75 -7.60 -4.49
N PRO A 357 5.03 -8.55 -3.88
CA PRO A 357 5.09 -9.96 -4.29
C PRO A 357 4.42 -10.25 -5.63
N GLU A 358 3.50 -9.40 -6.05
CA GLU A 358 2.72 -9.56 -7.27
C GLU A 358 2.53 -8.20 -7.94
N LYS A 359 2.70 -8.15 -9.28
CA LYS A 359 2.45 -6.93 -10.05
C LYS A 359 0.97 -6.58 -10.03
N VAL A 360 0.67 -5.28 -9.96
CA VAL A 360 -0.70 -4.80 -9.95
C VAL A 360 -1.06 -4.08 -11.25
N SER A 361 -2.33 -4.20 -11.62
CA SER A 361 -2.95 -3.46 -12.72
C SER A 361 -3.86 -2.38 -12.15
N PHE A 362 -3.76 -1.17 -12.68
CA PHE A 362 -4.68 -0.07 -12.36
C PHE A 362 -5.82 0.07 -13.35
N MET A 363 -5.82 -0.73 -14.43
CA MET A 363 -6.95 -0.78 -15.34
C MET A 363 -8.17 -1.39 -14.67
N PRO A 364 -9.39 -0.92 -15.01
CA PRO A 364 -10.61 -1.60 -14.59
C PRO A 364 -10.55 -3.09 -14.94
N GLY A 365 -10.98 -3.92 -14.00
CA GLY A 365 -10.96 -5.37 -14.12
C GLY A 365 -11.97 -5.97 -13.15
N LEU A 366 -11.52 -6.86 -12.26
CA LEU A 366 -12.34 -7.38 -11.17
C LEU A 366 -12.90 -6.25 -10.27
N PHE A 367 -12.14 -5.17 -10.14
CA PHE A 367 -12.54 -3.94 -9.44
C PHE A 367 -12.48 -2.74 -10.37
N PRO A 368 -13.26 -1.67 -10.11
CA PRO A 368 -13.28 -0.46 -10.96
C PRO A 368 -11.91 0.18 -11.18
N ASN A 369 -11.02 0.08 -10.21
CA ASN A 369 -9.70 0.71 -10.21
C ASN A 369 -8.53 -0.29 -10.27
N GLY A 370 -8.77 -1.50 -10.74
CA GLY A 370 -7.75 -2.54 -10.90
C GLY A 370 -7.90 -3.71 -9.93
N ASN A 371 -7.01 -4.68 -10.06
CA ASN A 371 -7.04 -5.89 -9.24
C ASN A 371 -6.07 -5.76 -8.07
N PRO A 372 -6.52 -6.09 -6.84
CA PRO A 372 -5.65 -6.12 -5.68
C PRO A 372 -4.68 -7.31 -5.76
N PRO A 373 -3.52 -7.22 -5.10
CA PRO A 373 -2.59 -8.35 -4.99
C PRO A 373 -3.20 -9.48 -4.14
N ARG A 374 -3.00 -10.73 -4.57
CA ARG A 374 -3.44 -11.94 -3.87
C ARG A 374 -2.41 -12.49 -2.92
N CYS A 375 -1.18 -12.07 -3.11
CA CYS A 375 -0.02 -12.68 -2.51
C CYS A 375 0.53 -11.82 -1.38
N THR A 376 0.90 -12.47 -0.28
CA THR A 376 1.55 -11.85 0.87
C THR A 376 2.78 -12.64 1.25
N TRP A 377 3.86 -11.94 1.58
CA TRP A 377 5.06 -12.57 2.11
C TRP A 377 5.07 -12.42 3.63
N TYR A 378 5.12 -13.54 4.33
CA TYR A 378 5.18 -13.57 5.79
C TYR A 378 6.62 -13.70 6.28
N SER A 379 6.84 -13.28 7.51
CA SER A 379 8.04 -13.59 8.27
C SER A 379 7.66 -14.25 9.58
N LEU A 380 8.40 -15.28 9.97
CA LEU A 380 8.21 -15.98 11.25
C LEU A 380 9.15 -15.39 12.29
N ALA A 381 8.61 -15.00 13.44
CA ALA A 381 9.40 -14.59 14.59
C ALA A 381 10.07 -15.83 15.24
N LYS A 382 11.40 -15.82 15.29
CA LYS A 382 12.20 -16.90 15.89
C LYS A 382 13.40 -16.33 16.67
N GLY A 383 13.38 -16.50 17.97
CA GLY A 383 14.36 -15.89 18.85
C GLY A 383 14.35 -14.36 18.73
N THR A 384 15.41 -13.78 18.22
CA THR A 384 15.56 -12.33 18.01
C THR A 384 15.40 -11.90 16.55
N ASP A 385 15.04 -12.81 15.66
CA ASP A 385 15.00 -12.59 14.22
C ASP A 385 13.61 -12.79 13.62
N LEU A 386 13.31 -12.02 12.58
CA LEU A 386 12.16 -12.25 11.70
C LEU A 386 12.68 -12.95 10.45
N ILE A 387 12.34 -14.21 10.31
CA ILE A 387 12.80 -15.07 9.21
C ILE A 387 11.73 -15.04 8.11
N PRO A 388 12.00 -14.43 6.95
CA PRO A 388 11.07 -14.47 5.83
C PRO A 388 10.79 -15.92 5.39
N ASP A 389 9.55 -16.21 5.03
CA ASP A 389 9.20 -17.47 4.38
C ASP A 389 10.06 -17.70 3.14
N ALA A 390 10.31 -18.95 2.80
CA ALA A 390 11.05 -19.31 1.57
C ALA A 390 10.28 -18.89 0.31
N GLN A 391 8.96 -18.80 0.37
CA GLN A 391 8.07 -18.47 -0.73
C GLN A 391 6.94 -17.55 -0.30
N VAL A 392 6.42 -16.80 -1.25
CA VAL A 392 5.20 -16.02 -1.08
C VAL A 392 3.99 -16.92 -0.87
N THR A 393 3.07 -16.51 -0.02
CA THR A 393 1.76 -17.14 0.13
C THR A 393 0.74 -16.38 -0.72
N CYS A 394 0.16 -17.05 -1.71
CA CYS A 394 -0.94 -16.53 -2.50
C CYS A 394 -2.22 -17.23 -2.07
N GLY A 395 -3.26 -16.48 -1.74
CA GLY A 395 -4.55 -17.06 -1.38
C GLY A 395 -5.12 -17.86 -2.57
N ALA A 396 -5.61 -19.05 -2.29
CA ALA A 396 -6.18 -19.94 -3.32
C ALA A 396 -7.44 -19.33 -3.95
N ARG A 397 -8.15 -18.46 -3.22
CA ARG A 397 -9.42 -17.88 -3.66
C ARG A 397 -9.55 -16.42 -3.31
N TYR A 398 -10.17 -15.67 -4.23
CA TYR A 398 -10.84 -14.42 -3.93
C TYR A 398 -12.33 -14.69 -3.82
N ILE A 399 -12.92 -14.28 -2.72
CA ILE A 399 -14.33 -14.50 -2.43
C ILE A 399 -15.01 -13.15 -2.26
N ASP A 400 -16.10 -12.94 -2.99
CA ASP A 400 -17.05 -11.90 -2.67
C ASP A 400 -17.88 -12.37 -1.48
N THR A 401 -17.54 -11.86 -0.31
CA THR A 401 -18.19 -12.28 0.95
C THR A 401 -19.63 -11.80 1.08
N SER A 402 -20.09 -10.88 0.25
CA SER A 402 -21.48 -10.43 0.21
C SER A 402 -22.38 -11.40 -0.56
N THR A 403 -21.82 -12.08 -1.56
CA THR A 403 -22.55 -13.03 -2.40
C THR A 403 -22.11 -14.49 -2.19
N GLY A 404 -20.99 -14.72 -1.51
CA GLY A 404 -20.37 -16.03 -1.34
C GLY A 404 -19.75 -16.58 -2.61
N LYS A 405 -19.68 -15.81 -3.69
CA LYS A 405 -19.14 -16.27 -4.96
C LYS A 405 -17.61 -16.23 -4.97
N VAL A 406 -16.99 -17.27 -5.51
CA VAL A 406 -15.57 -17.24 -5.88
C VAL A 406 -15.46 -16.36 -7.13
N VAL A 407 -14.77 -15.23 -6.99
CA VAL A 407 -14.58 -14.27 -8.09
C VAL A 407 -13.25 -14.47 -8.81
N LEU A 408 -12.31 -15.17 -8.17
CA LEU A 408 -11.06 -15.59 -8.74
C LEU A 408 -10.55 -16.82 -7.97
N SER A 409 -10.14 -17.85 -8.68
CA SER A 409 -9.53 -19.08 -8.15
C SER A 409 -8.11 -19.24 -8.67
#